data_4357073fb7fcc2234226981c6f267a88
#
_entry.id   4357073fb7fcc2234226981c6f267a88
#
_cell.length_a   1.000
_cell.length_b   1.000
_cell.length_c   1.000
_cell.angle_alpha   90.00
_cell.angle_beta   90.00
_cell.angle_gamma   90.00
#
_symmetry.space_group_name_H-M   'P 1'
#
loop_
_entity.id
_entity.type
_entity.pdbx_description
1 polymer ?
#
loop_
_entity_poly.entity_id
_entity_poly.type
_entity_poly.pdbx_seq_one_letter_code
_entity_poly.pdbx_strand_id
1 'polypeptide(L)'
;PYDLHGIQVGVGTMLTFQVLSWLRQVQPDRARAEKHMREFDEGAWAENIRRIFGKTADEILRAEKKFRKNDPAAHQKRLDTILSHWDEIRRAIDEEMPSLDELRAVLEPTGMPLTPADIGISAQDVADAFVGSRDIRDKYLCSSLLWDLGLMDEFAQRLKDAQA
;
A
#
# COMPACT_ATOMS: atom_id res chain seq x y z
N PRO A 1 26.38 -1.49 1.02
CA PRO A 1 26.03 -0.19 0.45
C PRO A 1 24.52 0.07 0.43
N TYR A 2 23.67 -0.87 0.83
CA TYR A 2 22.20 -0.72 0.87
C TYR A 2 21.69 0.05 2.08
N ASP A 3 22.58 0.51 2.94
CA ASP A 3 22.26 1.08 4.24
C ASP A 3 21.92 2.57 4.17
N LEU A 4 22.00 3.19 2.98
CA LEU A 4 21.59 4.57 2.83
C LEU A 4 20.06 4.67 2.76
N HIS A 5 19.48 5.14 3.84
CA HIS A 5 18.02 5.35 3.96
C HIS A 5 17.41 6.10 2.77
N GLY A 6 18.13 7.10 2.20
CA GLY A 6 17.68 7.83 1.02
C GLY A 6 17.46 6.96 -0.21
N ILE A 7 18.30 5.94 -0.43
CA ILE A 7 18.14 4.99 -1.55
C ILE A 7 16.86 4.15 -1.35
N GLN A 8 16.67 3.62 -0.15
CA GLN A 8 15.46 2.83 0.17
C GLN A 8 14.19 3.68 0.00
N VAL A 9 14.21 4.93 0.45
CA VAL A 9 13.10 5.88 0.27
C VAL A 9 12.87 6.16 -1.22
N GLY A 10 13.92 6.34 -2.02
CA GLY A 10 13.80 6.57 -3.46
C GLY A 10 13.12 5.40 -4.18
N VAL A 11 13.57 4.17 -3.93
CA VAL A 11 12.95 2.96 -4.50
C VAL A 11 11.50 2.84 -4.02
N GLY A 12 11.23 3.04 -2.73
CA GLY A 12 9.88 3.03 -2.17
C GLY A 12 8.96 4.09 -2.78
N THR A 13 9.52 5.26 -3.11
CA THR A 13 8.80 6.33 -3.82
C THR A 13 8.42 5.88 -5.22
N MET A 14 9.34 5.28 -5.99
CA MET A 14 9.02 4.74 -7.32
C MET A 14 7.88 3.71 -7.27
N LEU A 15 7.90 2.79 -6.31
CA LEU A 15 6.82 1.81 -6.10
C LEU A 15 5.50 2.49 -5.74
N THR A 16 5.53 3.51 -4.89
CA THR A 16 4.33 4.27 -4.51
C THR A 16 3.70 4.96 -5.73
N PHE A 17 4.51 5.60 -6.56
CA PHE A 17 4.03 6.24 -7.79
C PHE A 17 3.52 5.23 -8.82
N GLN A 18 4.10 4.04 -8.87
CA GLN A 18 3.59 2.93 -9.66
C GLN A 18 2.15 2.55 -9.21
N VAL A 19 1.94 2.39 -7.90
CA VAL A 19 0.61 2.11 -7.33
C VAL A 19 -0.37 3.24 -7.62
N LEU A 20 0.03 4.50 -7.44
CA LEU A 20 -0.80 5.66 -7.72
C LEU A 20 -1.19 5.75 -9.20
N SER A 21 -0.28 5.39 -10.13
CA SER A 21 -0.59 5.36 -11.56
C SER A 21 -1.73 4.37 -11.90
N TRP A 22 -1.77 3.25 -11.20
CA TRP A 22 -2.86 2.26 -11.34
C TRP A 22 -4.14 2.72 -10.63
N LEU A 23 -4.00 3.34 -9.47
CA LEU A 23 -5.14 3.83 -8.68
C LEU A 23 -5.97 4.87 -9.44
N ARG A 24 -5.34 5.69 -10.30
CA ARG A 24 -6.02 6.64 -11.19
C ARG A 24 -7.10 5.99 -12.08
N GLN A 25 -6.95 4.70 -12.38
CA GLN A 25 -7.85 3.94 -13.26
C GLN A 25 -8.93 3.17 -12.47
N VAL A 26 -8.85 3.17 -11.15
CA VAL A 26 -9.80 2.45 -10.29
C VAL A 26 -11.17 3.12 -10.34
N GLN A 27 -12.20 2.30 -10.46
CA GLN A 27 -13.58 2.66 -10.17
C GLN A 27 -13.97 1.92 -8.89
N PRO A 28 -14.28 2.62 -7.80
CA PRO A 28 -14.60 1.98 -6.54
C PRO A 28 -15.93 1.21 -6.66
N ASP A 29 -15.94 0.01 -6.11
CA ASP A 29 -17.10 -0.86 -6.06
C ASP A 29 -17.48 -1.15 -4.60
N ARG A 30 -18.61 -0.60 -4.16
CA ARG A 30 -19.15 -0.80 -2.81
C ARG A 30 -19.35 -2.28 -2.48
N ALA A 31 -19.93 -3.03 -3.41
CA ALA A 31 -20.24 -4.43 -3.17
C ALA A 31 -18.97 -5.27 -2.96
N ARG A 32 -17.91 -4.98 -3.73
CA ARG A 32 -16.59 -5.56 -3.57
C ARG A 32 -16.00 -5.22 -2.19
N ALA A 33 -15.99 -3.96 -1.81
CA ALA A 33 -15.43 -3.48 -0.55
C ALA A 33 -16.15 -4.10 0.66
N GLU A 34 -17.47 -4.13 0.64
CA GLU A 34 -18.27 -4.75 1.69
C GLU A 34 -18.09 -6.28 1.73
N LYS A 35 -17.95 -6.94 0.59
CA LYS A 35 -17.62 -8.37 0.52
C LYS A 35 -16.26 -8.64 1.15
N HIS A 36 -15.24 -7.85 0.82
CA HIS A 36 -13.92 -7.96 1.41
C HIS A 36 -13.98 -7.91 2.94
N MET A 37 -14.70 -6.93 3.50
CA MET A 37 -14.83 -6.82 4.96
C MET A 37 -15.60 -7.96 5.60
N ARG A 38 -16.65 -8.48 4.94
CA ARG A 38 -17.40 -9.64 5.45
C ARG A 38 -16.58 -10.93 5.45
N GLU A 39 -15.67 -11.07 4.49
CA GLU A 39 -14.80 -12.24 4.34
C GLU A 39 -13.45 -12.07 5.07
N PHE A 40 -13.23 -10.94 5.72
CA PHE A 40 -11.98 -10.68 6.43
C PHE A 40 -11.78 -11.66 7.59
N ASP A 41 -10.66 -12.37 7.56
CA ASP A 41 -10.24 -13.31 8.60
C ASP A 41 -9.12 -12.69 9.44
N GLU A 42 -9.45 -12.31 10.66
CA GLU A 42 -8.49 -11.70 11.60
C GLU A 42 -7.35 -12.67 11.96
N GLY A 43 -7.64 -13.98 12.02
CA GLY A 43 -6.64 -15.01 12.29
C GLY A 43 -5.61 -15.10 11.16
N ALA A 44 -6.08 -15.22 9.92
CA ALA A 44 -5.22 -15.25 8.74
C ALA A 44 -4.42 -13.95 8.58
N TRP A 45 -5.04 -12.80 8.84
CA TRP A 45 -4.34 -11.51 8.87
C TRP A 45 -3.21 -11.51 9.92
N ALA A 46 -3.48 -11.95 11.16
CA ALA A 46 -2.49 -11.99 12.22
C ALA A 46 -1.32 -12.94 11.91
N GLU A 47 -1.59 -14.08 11.26
CA GLU A 47 -0.55 -15.00 10.79
C GLU A 47 0.32 -14.35 9.71
N ASN A 48 -0.29 -13.63 8.77
CA ASN A 48 0.43 -12.89 7.74
C ASN A 48 1.32 -11.78 8.34
N ILE A 49 0.83 -11.04 9.34
CA ILE A 49 1.62 -10.05 10.09
C ILE A 49 2.83 -10.73 10.75
N ARG A 50 2.66 -11.91 11.38
CA ARG A 50 3.79 -12.66 11.96
C ARG A 50 4.79 -13.11 10.92
N ARG A 51 4.32 -13.54 9.75
CA ARG A 51 5.19 -13.94 8.63
C ARG A 51 6.03 -12.76 8.12
N ILE A 52 5.40 -11.59 7.90
CA ILE A 52 6.08 -10.41 7.34
C ILE A 52 7.04 -9.78 8.34
N PHE A 53 6.61 -9.59 9.60
CA PHE A 53 7.31 -8.77 10.58
C PHE A 53 8.13 -9.56 11.60
N GLY A 54 7.97 -10.88 11.66
CA GLY A 54 8.74 -11.74 12.56
C GLY A 54 8.67 -11.24 14.01
N LYS A 55 9.82 -10.89 14.57
CA LYS A 55 9.94 -10.49 16.00
C LYS A 55 9.16 -9.24 16.39
N THR A 56 8.87 -8.35 15.44
CA THR A 56 8.15 -7.09 15.70
C THR A 56 6.63 -7.22 15.50
N ALA A 57 6.15 -8.37 15.07
CA ALA A 57 4.74 -8.61 14.79
C ALA A 57 3.82 -8.34 15.99
N ASP A 58 4.26 -8.71 17.21
CA ASP A 58 3.44 -8.52 18.42
C ASP A 58 3.17 -7.04 18.73
N GLU A 59 4.06 -6.15 18.35
CA GLU A 59 3.85 -4.71 18.50
C GLU A 59 2.77 -4.22 17.56
N ILE A 60 2.78 -4.71 16.31
CA ILE A 60 1.78 -4.38 15.30
C ILE A 60 0.40 -4.94 15.69
N LEU A 61 0.33 -6.19 16.15
CA LEU A 61 -0.90 -6.80 16.63
C LEU A 61 -1.50 -6.07 17.84
N ARG A 62 -0.65 -5.57 18.75
CA ARG A 62 -1.10 -4.71 19.86
C ARG A 62 -1.57 -3.34 19.38
N ALA A 63 -0.92 -2.77 18.37
CA ALA A 63 -1.30 -1.50 17.81
C ALA A 63 -2.69 -1.57 17.15
N GLU A 64 -3.01 -2.66 16.44
CA GLU A 64 -4.34 -2.86 15.85
C GLU A 64 -5.45 -2.87 16.90
N LYS A 65 -5.25 -3.52 18.04
CA LYS A 65 -6.21 -3.48 19.17
C LYS A 65 -6.54 -2.07 19.63
N LYS A 66 -5.57 -1.14 19.52
CA LYS A 66 -5.73 0.28 19.87
C LYS A 66 -6.38 1.07 18.74
N PHE A 67 -5.91 0.88 17.51
CA PHE A 67 -6.31 1.71 16.36
C PHE A 67 -7.57 1.21 15.68
N ARG A 68 -7.89 -0.09 15.82
CA ARG A 68 -9.11 -0.72 15.31
C ARG A 68 -9.31 -0.49 13.80
N LYS A 69 -8.24 -0.59 13.02
CA LYS A 69 -8.31 -0.43 11.56
C LYS A 69 -9.18 -1.50 10.91
N ASN A 70 -9.20 -2.70 11.49
CA ASN A 70 -9.97 -3.85 11.01
C ASN A 70 -11.43 -3.85 11.53
N ASP A 71 -11.84 -2.86 12.32
CA ASP A 71 -13.20 -2.77 12.83
C ASP A 71 -14.22 -2.56 11.70
N PRO A 72 -15.26 -3.42 11.57
CA PRO A 72 -16.23 -3.32 10.48
C PRO A 72 -17.01 -2.00 10.46
N ALA A 73 -17.34 -1.44 11.64
CA ALA A 73 -18.08 -0.19 11.71
C ALA A 73 -17.19 1.00 11.32
N ALA A 74 -15.91 0.94 11.67
CA ALA A 74 -14.93 1.94 11.24
C ALA A 74 -14.68 1.83 9.73
N HIS A 75 -14.57 0.62 9.18
CA HIS A 75 -14.46 0.39 7.73
C HIS A 75 -15.66 0.98 6.99
N GLN A 76 -16.90 0.72 7.43
CA GLN A 76 -18.09 1.24 6.79
C GLN A 76 -18.08 2.77 6.70
N LYS A 77 -17.68 3.45 7.78
CA LYS A 77 -17.57 4.93 7.79
C LYS A 77 -16.51 5.43 6.82
N ARG A 78 -15.34 4.78 6.76
CA ARG A 78 -14.29 5.15 5.81
C ARG A 78 -14.75 4.92 4.38
N LEU A 79 -15.38 3.77 4.10
CA LEU A 79 -15.91 3.44 2.78
C LEU A 79 -16.94 4.46 2.31
N ASP A 80 -17.89 4.88 3.17
CA ASP A 80 -18.87 5.90 2.83
C ASP A 80 -18.19 7.24 2.50
N THR A 81 -17.17 7.62 3.27
CA THR A 81 -16.38 8.83 3.00
C THR A 81 -15.62 8.71 1.67
N ILE A 82 -14.95 7.59 1.42
CA ILE A 82 -14.19 7.35 0.18
C ILE A 82 -15.11 7.45 -1.03
N LEU A 83 -16.27 6.76 -1.00
CA LEU A 83 -17.19 6.74 -2.13
C LEU A 83 -17.83 8.11 -2.40
N SER A 84 -18.14 8.87 -1.34
CA SER A 84 -18.73 10.21 -1.50
C SER A 84 -17.73 11.25 -2.01
N HIS A 85 -16.42 11.04 -1.81
CA HIS A 85 -15.36 11.99 -2.19
C HIS A 85 -14.39 11.40 -3.23
N TRP A 86 -14.81 10.33 -3.93
CA TRP A 86 -13.89 9.64 -4.85
C TRP A 86 -13.32 10.55 -5.95
N ASP A 87 -14.16 11.40 -6.52
CA ASP A 87 -13.72 12.34 -7.56
C ASP A 87 -12.73 13.39 -7.02
N GLU A 88 -12.87 13.79 -5.76
CA GLU A 88 -11.93 14.71 -5.10
C GLU A 88 -10.61 14.00 -4.81
N ILE A 89 -10.65 12.74 -4.33
CA ILE A 89 -9.46 11.91 -4.10
C ILE A 89 -8.68 11.73 -5.40
N ARG A 90 -9.38 11.36 -6.47
CA ARG A 90 -8.77 11.16 -7.78
C ARG A 90 -8.16 12.44 -8.33
N ARG A 91 -8.89 13.57 -8.22
CA ARG A 91 -8.40 14.88 -8.62
C ARG A 91 -7.14 15.27 -7.86
N ALA A 92 -7.11 15.08 -6.54
CA ALA A 92 -5.92 15.35 -5.73
C ALA A 92 -4.70 14.52 -6.17
N ILE A 93 -4.91 13.25 -6.53
CA ILE A 93 -3.84 12.42 -7.08
C ILE A 93 -3.37 12.95 -8.45
N ASP A 94 -4.28 13.39 -9.30
CA ASP A 94 -3.96 13.86 -10.65
C ASP A 94 -3.25 15.22 -10.63
N GLU A 95 -3.65 16.12 -9.73
CA GLU A 95 -3.12 17.49 -9.65
C GLU A 95 -1.81 17.58 -8.85
N GLU A 96 -1.68 16.80 -7.77
CA GLU A 96 -0.58 16.94 -6.81
C GLU A 96 0.57 15.93 -7.05
N MET A 97 0.32 14.84 -7.77
CA MET A 97 1.32 13.79 -7.96
C MET A 97 1.85 13.80 -9.39
N PRO A 98 3.16 13.97 -9.60
CA PRO A 98 3.76 13.80 -10.92
C PRO A 98 3.50 12.39 -11.46
N SER A 99 3.64 12.23 -12.75
CA SER A 99 3.62 10.91 -13.38
C SER A 99 4.87 10.11 -12.99
N LEU A 100 4.80 8.80 -13.15
CA LEU A 100 5.95 7.93 -12.92
C LEU A 100 7.14 8.29 -13.83
N ASP A 101 6.85 8.69 -15.08
CA ASP A 101 7.87 9.08 -16.05
C ASP A 101 8.53 10.41 -15.68
N GLU A 102 7.78 11.40 -15.22
CA GLU A 102 8.33 12.66 -14.71
C GLU A 102 9.22 12.42 -13.49
N LEU A 103 8.78 11.58 -12.54
CA LEU A 103 9.59 11.22 -11.39
C LEU A 103 10.88 10.50 -11.82
N ARG A 104 10.78 9.55 -12.74
CA ARG A 104 11.92 8.83 -13.30
C ARG A 104 12.93 9.80 -13.95
N ALA A 105 12.46 10.72 -14.77
CA ALA A 105 13.29 11.70 -15.45
C ALA A 105 14.09 12.59 -14.48
N VAL A 106 13.55 12.85 -13.29
CA VAL A 106 14.27 13.61 -12.23
C VAL A 106 15.29 12.73 -11.50
N LEU A 107 14.99 11.47 -11.27
CA LEU A 107 15.82 10.58 -10.44
C LEU A 107 16.94 9.88 -11.23
N GLU A 108 16.71 9.48 -12.49
CA GLU A 108 17.71 8.78 -13.32
C GLU A 108 19.07 9.54 -13.43
N PRO A 109 19.09 10.87 -13.62
CA PRO A 109 20.37 11.60 -13.70
C PRO A 109 21.19 11.56 -12.41
N THR A 110 20.59 11.22 -11.27
CA THR A 110 21.31 11.11 -9.99
C THR A 110 22.15 9.84 -9.89
N GLY A 111 21.92 8.86 -10.77
CA GLY A 111 22.59 7.55 -10.74
C GLY A 111 22.18 6.66 -9.56
N MET A 112 21.11 7.02 -8.82
CA MET A 112 20.64 6.20 -7.72
C MET A 112 19.90 4.95 -8.24
N PRO A 113 19.89 3.83 -7.48
CA PRO A 113 19.01 2.70 -7.75
C PRO A 113 17.54 3.12 -7.79
N LEU A 114 16.80 2.66 -8.80
CA LEU A 114 15.38 3.00 -8.98
C LEU A 114 14.46 1.79 -8.85
N THR A 115 15.01 0.59 -8.86
CA THR A 115 14.23 -0.65 -8.75
C THR A 115 14.57 -1.43 -7.49
N PRO A 116 13.64 -2.24 -6.96
CA PRO A 116 13.90 -3.13 -5.84
C PRO A 116 15.06 -4.11 -6.11
N ALA A 117 15.16 -4.62 -7.34
CA ALA A 117 16.22 -5.54 -7.75
C ALA A 117 17.62 -4.91 -7.63
N ASP A 118 17.76 -3.62 -7.92
CA ASP A 118 19.03 -2.89 -7.81
C ASP A 118 19.57 -2.86 -6.38
N ILE A 119 18.69 -3.01 -5.39
CA ILE A 119 19.03 -3.04 -3.97
C ILE A 119 18.82 -4.41 -3.33
N GLY A 120 18.66 -5.46 -4.14
CA GLY A 120 18.58 -6.86 -3.68
C GLY A 120 17.26 -7.23 -3.00
N ILE A 121 16.18 -6.47 -3.24
CA ILE A 121 14.84 -6.75 -2.72
C ILE A 121 14.08 -7.58 -3.74
N SER A 122 13.53 -8.72 -3.29
CA SER A 122 12.76 -9.61 -4.16
C SER A 122 11.36 -9.07 -4.45
N ALA A 123 10.75 -9.55 -5.54
CA ALA A 123 9.37 -9.24 -5.88
C ALA A 123 8.36 -9.63 -4.76
N GLN A 124 8.65 -10.70 -4.03
CA GLN A 124 7.83 -11.10 -2.87
C GLN A 124 7.98 -10.11 -1.72
N ASP A 125 9.20 -9.65 -1.43
CA ASP A 125 9.43 -8.66 -0.38
C ASP A 125 8.75 -7.33 -0.69
N VAL A 126 8.66 -6.94 -1.97
CA VAL A 126 7.90 -5.76 -2.42
C VAL A 126 6.42 -5.90 -2.09
N ALA A 127 5.82 -7.04 -2.44
CA ALA A 127 4.41 -7.31 -2.12
C ALA A 127 4.15 -7.32 -0.61
N ASP A 128 5.03 -7.97 0.14
CA ASP A 128 4.95 -8.06 1.60
C ASP A 128 5.11 -6.68 2.27
N ALA A 129 6.06 -5.87 1.81
CA ALA A 129 6.26 -4.51 2.30
C ALA A 129 5.04 -3.63 2.01
N PHE A 130 4.44 -3.76 0.82
CA PHE A 130 3.25 -3.01 0.46
C PHE A 130 2.06 -3.38 1.36
N VAL A 131 1.75 -4.67 1.52
CA VAL A 131 0.69 -5.15 2.42
C VAL A 131 0.96 -4.71 3.86
N GLY A 132 2.17 -4.93 4.35
CA GLY A 132 2.58 -4.60 5.71
C GLY A 132 2.57 -3.09 6.01
N SER A 133 2.76 -2.24 5.00
CA SER A 133 2.81 -0.78 5.17
C SER A 133 1.55 -0.21 5.82
N ARG A 134 0.38 -0.83 5.59
CA ARG A 134 -0.90 -0.47 6.19
C ARG A 134 -0.86 -0.52 7.72
N ASP A 135 -0.14 -1.50 8.27
CA ASP A 135 -0.29 -1.88 9.68
C ASP A 135 0.85 -1.37 10.58
N ILE A 136 1.98 -0.92 9.99
CA ILE A 136 3.15 -0.46 10.75
C ILE A 136 2.84 0.74 11.65
N ARG A 137 1.95 1.65 11.23
CA ARG A 137 1.69 2.94 11.90
C ARG A 137 0.21 3.29 11.90
N ASP A 138 -0.15 4.17 12.85
CA ASP A 138 -1.46 4.84 12.86
C ASP A 138 -1.49 5.98 11.82
N LYS A 139 -1.39 5.60 10.55
CA LYS A 139 -1.51 6.52 9.41
C LYS A 139 -2.42 5.89 8.37
N TYR A 140 -3.18 6.74 7.70
CA TYR A 140 -3.96 6.36 6.54
C TYR A 140 -3.09 6.52 5.29
N LEU A 141 -2.77 5.41 4.66
CA LEU A 141 -1.87 5.36 3.50
C LEU A 141 -2.63 4.88 2.25
N CYS A 142 -1.97 4.92 1.10
CA CYS A 142 -2.50 4.34 -0.14
C CYS A 142 -2.88 2.86 0.04
N SER A 143 -2.08 2.09 0.77
CA SER A 143 -2.40 0.71 1.12
C SER A 143 -3.67 0.58 1.99
N SER A 144 -3.93 1.55 2.88
CA SER A 144 -5.19 1.59 3.66
C SER A 144 -6.40 1.84 2.76
N LEU A 145 -6.28 2.77 1.81
CA LEU A 145 -7.33 3.06 0.83
C LEU A 145 -7.66 1.82 -0.02
N LEU A 146 -6.63 1.15 -0.52
CA LEU A 146 -6.81 -0.06 -1.32
C LEU A 146 -7.39 -1.23 -0.51
N TRP A 147 -7.03 -1.34 0.77
CA TRP A 147 -7.64 -2.32 1.67
C TRP A 147 -9.12 -2.02 1.89
N ASP A 148 -9.49 -0.77 2.18
CA ASP A 148 -10.89 -0.37 2.36
C ASP A 148 -11.74 -0.60 1.10
N LEU A 149 -11.14 -0.54 -0.09
CA LEU A 149 -11.78 -0.85 -1.37
C LEU A 149 -11.79 -2.34 -1.73
N GLY A 150 -11.15 -3.21 -0.93
CA GLY A 150 -10.98 -4.63 -1.25
C GLY A 150 -10.05 -4.90 -2.43
N LEU A 151 -9.05 -4.02 -2.64
CA LEU A 151 -8.11 -4.06 -3.77
C LEU A 151 -6.67 -4.38 -3.34
N MET A 152 -6.39 -4.51 -2.03
CA MET A 152 -5.03 -4.67 -1.51
C MET A 152 -4.29 -5.84 -2.15
N ASP A 153 -4.90 -7.04 -2.15
CA ASP A 153 -4.25 -8.26 -2.64
C ASP A 153 -4.00 -8.21 -4.16
N GLU A 154 -4.94 -7.63 -4.91
CA GLU A 154 -4.79 -7.43 -6.35
C GLU A 154 -3.60 -6.51 -6.65
N PHE A 155 -3.46 -5.41 -5.93
CA PHE A 155 -2.37 -4.46 -6.12
C PHE A 155 -1.03 -5.01 -5.62
N ALA A 156 -1.01 -5.77 -4.53
CA ALA A 156 0.18 -6.47 -4.06
C ALA A 156 0.68 -7.49 -5.09
N GLN A 157 -0.23 -8.27 -5.67
CA GLN A 157 0.13 -9.22 -6.73
C GLN A 157 0.61 -8.49 -7.99
N ARG A 158 -0.06 -7.42 -8.40
CA ARG A 158 0.37 -6.59 -9.54
C ARG A 158 1.74 -5.96 -9.34
N LEU A 159 2.04 -5.50 -8.10
CA LEU A 159 3.38 -5.02 -7.76
C LEU A 159 4.42 -6.12 -7.87
N LYS A 160 4.12 -7.30 -7.35
CA LYS A 160 5.01 -8.47 -7.46
C LYS A 160 5.30 -8.83 -8.91
N ASP A 161 4.26 -8.92 -9.74
CA ASP A 161 4.39 -9.28 -11.16
C ASP A 161 5.20 -8.23 -11.95
N ALA A 162 5.08 -6.96 -11.59
CA ALA A 162 5.84 -5.88 -12.20
C ALA A 162 7.34 -5.88 -11.83
N GLN A 163 7.76 -6.67 -10.84
CA GLN A 163 9.17 -6.84 -10.45
C GLN A 163 9.76 -8.18 -10.93
N ALA A 164 8.98 -9.04 -11.57
CA ALA A 164 9.44 -10.32 -12.10
C ALA A 164 10.05 -10.15 -13.50
#